data_9c73144fd9d90ddb95ec29514a93798c
#
_entry.id   9c73144fd9d90ddb95ec29514a93798c
#
_cell.length_a   1.000
_cell.length_b   1.000
_cell.length_c   1.000
_cell.angle_alpha   90.00
_cell.angle_beta   90.00
_cell.angle_gamma   90.00
#
_symmetry.space_group_name_H-M   'P 1'
#
loop_
_entity.id
_entity.type
_entity.pdbx_description
1 polymer ?
#
loop_
_entity_poly.entity_id
_entity_poly.type
_entity_poly.pdbx_seq_one_letter_code
_entity_poly.pdbx_strand_id
1 'polypeptide(L)'
;RTTHSYSSAASDVYKRQVAACKAPGFGDRRKAMLEDIAILTGGKVISEEVGLSLETTTVEDLGSAKKVVLDKENTTIVDGASSQDMISGRVQQIRTQIEETTSDYDREKLQERVAKLAGGVAVIKVGAGSEVEMKEKKARVEDALHSTRAAVEEGVVPGGGVALVRSLQKIGNLKGENEDQQAGINIALKAFEYPLKTIASNAGEESSVVAENVKNAKGNSGFNAATGEYGDMLKMGIIDPAKVTRTALQAAGSVGGMMITTECMVSELPAKETPPAGGMPPGGMPDMGGMM
;
A
#
# COMPACT_ATOMS: atom_id res chain seq x y z
N ARG A 1 -2.69 6.34 -16.40
CA ARG A 1 -2.24 7.70 -16.77
C ARG A 1 -3.36 8.66 -16.44
N THR A 2 -3.22 9.43 -15.38
CA THR A 2 -4.06 10.58 -15.07
C THR A 2 -3.71 11.69 -16.05
N THR A 3 -4.57 11.96 -17.00
CA THR A 3 -4.45 13.14 -17.86
C THR A 3 -4.98 14.35 -17.12
N HIS A 4 -4.07 15.21 -16.65
CA HIS A 4 -4.46 16.56 -16.21
C HIS A 4 -4.72 17.38 -17.47
N SER A 5 -5.98 17.66 -17.77
CA SER A 5 -6.36 18.59 -18.84
C SER A 5 -6.58 19.97 -18.22
N TYR A 6 -5.71 20.92 -18.55
CA TYR A 6 -5.92 22.33 -18.23
C TYR A 6 -6.64 22.98 -19.42
N SER A 7 -7.85 23.44 -19.23
CA SER A 7 -8.52 24.31 -20.20
C SER A 7 -8.14 25.76 -19.90
N SER A 8 -7.36 26.38 -20.79
CA SER A 8 -7.14 27.84 -20.78
C SER A 8 -8.16 28.51 -21.67
N ALA A 9 -9.28 28.94 -21.12
CA ALA A 9 -10.11 29.97 -21.74
C ALA A 9 -9.89 31.26 -20.96
N ALA A 10 -9.27 32.22 -21.64
CA ALA A 10 -9.07 33.57 -21.11
C ALA A 10 -10.40 34.26 -20.93
N SER A 11 -10.76 34.63 -19.75
CA SER A 11 -11.24 35.89 -19.21
C SER A 11 -11.88 35.66 -17.84
N ASP A 12 -11.45 36.42 -16.93
CA ASP A 12 -12.02 36.77 -15.63
C ASP A 12 -13.02 35.84 -14.95
N VAL A 13 -12.65 35.47 -13.73
CA VAL A 13 -13.49 34.83 -12.73
C VAL A 13 -13.44 33.31 -12.72
N TYR A 14 -12.75 32.78 -11.70
CA TYR A 14 -12.71 31.40 -11.25
C TYR A 14 -11.98 30.41 -12.17
N LYS A 15 -10.74 30.12 -11.84
CA LYS A 15 -10.00 28.98 -12.36
C LYS A 15 -10.74 27.70 -11.97
N ARG A 16 -11.59 27.19 -12.84
CA ARG A 16 -12.18 25.86 -12.67
C ARG A 16 -11.10 24.83 -12.99
N GLN A 17 -10.77 24.02 -12.02
CA GLN A 17 -9.90 22.87 -12.22
C GLN A 17 -10.77 21.67 -12.56
N VAL A 18 -10.40 20.97 -13.63
CA VAL A 18 -11.04 19.71 -14.04
C VAL A 18 -10.03 18.60 -13.85
N ALA A 19 -10.41 17.58 -13.11
CA ALA A 19 -9.64 16.36 -12.96
C ALA A 19 -10.49 15.16 -13.32
N ALA A 20 -9.90 14.18 -14.01
CA ALA A 20 -10.56 12.95 -14.37
C ALA A 20 -9.76 11.77 -13.81
N CYS A 21 -10.45 10.81 -13.24
CA CYS A 21 -9.88 9.55 -12.81
C CYS A 21 -10.66 8.38 -13.41
N LYS A 22 -9.98 7.26 -13.57
CA LYS A 22 -10.63 6.04 -14.05
C LYS A 22 -11.56 5.50 -12.96
N ALA A 23 -12.77 5.09 -13.34
CA ALA A 23 -13.70 4.47 -12.40
C ALA A 23 -13.08 3.20 -11.75
N PRO A 24 -13.25 3.03 -10.44
CA PRO A 24 -12.66 1.90 -9.72
C PRO A 24 -13.37 0.58 -10.06
N GLY A 25 -12.61 -0.52 -10.10
CA GLY A 25 -13.14 -1.86 -10.34
C GLY A 25 -13.47 -2.16 -11.81
N PHE A 26 -14.10 -3.31 -12.02
CA PHE A 26 -14.51 -3.83 -13.32
C PHE A 26 -15.93 -4.42 -13.25
N GLY A 27 -16.64 -4.41 -14.39
CA GLY A 27 -17.98 -5.00 -14.50
C GLY A 27 -18.98 -4.45 -13.47
N ASP A 28 -19.79 -5.31 -12.89
CA ASP A 28 -20.84 -4.93 -11.94
C ASP A 28 -20.29 -4.30 -10.65
N ARG A 29 -19.08 -4.67 -10.24
CA ARG A 29 -18.41 -4.01 -9.11
C ARG A 29 -18.12 -2.54 -9.37
N ARG A 30 -17.74 -2.20 -10.61
CA ARG A 30 -17.55 -0.81 -11.01
C ARG A 30 -18.83 -0.01 -10.85
N LYS A 31 -19.96 -0.57 -11.30
CA LYS A 31 -21.28 0.05 -11.17
C LYS A 31 -21.63 0.27 -9.71
N ALA A 32 -21.49 -0.77 -8.91
CA ALA A 32 -21.76 -0.71 -7.47
C ALA A 32 -20.90 0.32 -6.73
N MET A 33 -19.61 0.45 -7.08
CA MET A 33 -18.73 1.46 -6.49
C MET A 33 -19.08 2.88 -6.97
N LEU A 34 -19.47 3.06 -8.22
CA LEU A 34 -19.97 4.35 -8.72
C LEU A 34 -21.28 4.76 -8.05
N GLU A 35 -22.19 3.81 -7.79
CA GLU A 35 -23.39 4.04 -7.01
C GLU A 35 -23.08 4.47 -5.56
N ASP A 36 -22.11 3.83 -4.94
CA ASP A 36 -21.66 4.20 -3.59
C ASP A 36 -21.12 5.64 -3.55
N ILE A 37 -20.36 6.04 -4.58
CA ILE A 37 -19.86 7.41 -4.74
C ILE A 37 -21.03 8.39 -4.97
N ALA A 38 -21.98 8.03 -5.84
CA ALA A 38 -23.14 8.85 -6.12
C ALA A 38 -23.99 9.06 -4.85
N ILE A 39 -24.25 7.99 -4.09
CA ILE A 39 -24.96 8.08 -2.81
C ILE A 39 -24.18 8.94 -1.81
N LEU A 40 -22.87 8.80 -1.70
CA LEU A 40 -22.04 9.60 -0.79
C LEU A 40 -22.08 11.10 -1.14
N THR A 41 -22.08 11.44 -2.42
CA THR A 41 -21.98 12.82 -2.90
C THR A 41 -23.34 13.47 -3.19
N GLY A 42 -24.42 12.69 -3.16
CA GLY A 42 -25.76 13.15 -3.51
C GLY A 42 -25.99 13.33 -5.01
N GLY A 43 -25.13 12.75 -5.86
CA GLY A 43 -25.24 12.77 -7.31
C GLY A 43 -25.89 11.50 -7.88
N LYS A 44 -25.83 11.36 -9.21
CA LYS A 44 -26.34 10.19 -9.95
C LYS A 44 -25.24 9.56 -10.77
N VAL A 45 -25.31 8.25 -10.97
CA VAL A 45 -24.45 7.54 -11.91
C VAL A 45 -24.99 7.77 -13.31
N ILE A 46 -24.15 8.33 -14.20
CA ILE A 46 -24.50 8.54 -15.58
C ILE A 46 -24.14 7.28 -16.36
N SER A 47 -25.14 6.53 -16.79
CA SER A 47 -25.00 5.27 -17.54
C SER A 47 -26.18 5.11 -18.49
N GLU A 48 -25.89 4.62 -19.68
CA GLU A 48 -26.94 4.32 -20.69
C GLU A 48 -27.93 3.27 -20.18
N GLU A 49 -27.49 2.34 -19.33
CA GLU A 49 -28.35 1.32 -18.73
C GLU A 49 -29.42 1.89 -17.79
N VAL A 50 -29.16 3.06 -17.20
CA VAL A 50 -30.10 3.78 -16.34
C VAL A 50 -30.89 4.83 -17.16
N GLY A 51 -30.67 4.89 -18.47
CA GLY A 51 -31.32 5.82 -19.36
C GLY A 51 -30.74 7.25 -19.28
N LEU A 52 -29.59 7.43 -18.66
CA LEU A 52 -28.88 8.69 -18.58
C LEU A 52 -27.70 8.72 -19.55
N SER A 53 -27.62 9.76 -20.37
CA SER A 53 -26.49 10.04 -21.25
C SER A 53 -25.75 11.30 -20.81
N LEU A 54 -24.49 11.44 -21.23
CA LEU A 54 -23.73 12.67 -20.96
C LEU A 54 -24.37 13.92 -21.58
N GLU A 55 -25.08 13.75 -22.70
CA GLU A 55 -25.76 14.83 -23.40
C GLU A 55 -26.98 15.38 -22.63
N THR A 56 -27.64 14.51 -21.85
CA THR A 56 -28.84 14.87 -21.07
C THR A 56 -28.53 15.23 -19.62
N THR A 57 -27.26 15.11 -19.22
CA THR A 57 -26.84 15.36 -17.83
C THR A 57 -26.91 16.84 -17.49
N THR A 58 -27.54 17.15 -16.36
CA THR A 58 -27.65 18.50 -15.82
C THR A 58 -26.77 18.68 -14.58
N VAL A 59 -26.62 19.93 -14.12
CA VAL A 59 -25.87 20.23 -12.89
C VAL A 59 -26.52 19.58 -11.65
N GLU A 60 -27.83 19.35 -11.69
CA GLU A 60 -28.57 18.70 -10.60
C GLU A 60 -28.25 17.20 -10.45
N ASP A 61 -27.74 16.56 -11.50
CA ASP A 61 -27.31 15.17 -11.49
C ASP A 61 -25.91 14.99 -10.91
N LEU A 62 -25.15 16.08 -10.76
CA LEU A 62 -23.79 16.06 -10.23
C LEU A 62 -23.82 16.02 -8.70
N GLY A 63 -22.96 15.17 -8.13
CA GLY A 63 -22.72 15.16 -6.71
C GLY A 63 -21.80 16.31 -6.27
N SER A 64 -21.74 16.56 -4.99
CA SER A 64 -20.83 17.52 -4.40
C SER A 64 -20.15 16.99 -3.12
N ALA A 65 -19.00 17.56 -2.80
CA ALA A 65 -18.24 17.22 -1.60
C ALA A 65 -17.46 18.44 -1.13
N LYS A 66 -17.17 18.49 0.16
CA LYS A 66 -16.40 19.58 0.75
C LYS A 66 -14.96 19.62 0.23
N LYS A 67 -14.35 18.44 0.03
CA LYS A 67 -12.99 18.30 -0.48
C LYS A 67 -12.84 17.00 -1.25
N VAL A 68 -12.15 17.08 -2.40
CA VAL A 68 -11.72 15.92 -3.16
C VAL A 68 -10.20 16.01 -3.34
N VAL A 69 -9.50 14.92 -3.02
CA VAL A 69 -8.06 14.80 -3.21
C VAL A 69 -7.80 13.66 -4.18
N LEU A 70 -7.11 13.97 -5.29
CA LEU A 70 -6.70 13.00 -6.28
C LEU A 70 -5.17 12.90 -6.26
N ASP A 71 -4.66 11.71 -6.13
CA ASP A 71 -3.25 11.37 -6.33
C ASP A 71 -3.11 10.31 -7.44
N LYS A 72 -1.92 9.75 -7.61
CA LYS A 72 -1.66 8.75 -8.65
C LYS A 72 -2.42 7.45 -8.44
N GLU A 73 -2.65 7.07 -7.20
CA GLU A 73 -3.18 5.77 -6.80
C GLU A 73 -4.61 5.87 -6.26
N ASN A 74 -4.97 7.02 -5.66
CA ASN A 74 -6.19 7.14 -4.89
C ASN A 74 -6.98 8.41 -5.23
N THR A 75 -8.30 8.29 -5.10
CA THR A 75 -9.22 9.43 -5.07
C THR A 75 -9.95 9.40 -3.73
N THR A 76 -9.76 10.44 -2.93
CA THR A 76 -10.37 10.57 -1.61
C THR A 76 -11.43 11.66 -1.62
N ILE A 77 -12.66 11.29 -1.28
CA ILE A 77 -13.81 12.20 -1.17
C ILE A 77 -14.10 12.42 0.31
N VAL A 78 -14.09 13.66 0.75
CA VAL A 78 -14.31 14.04 2.15
C VAL A 78 -15.58 14.87 2.26
N ASP A 79 -16.46 14.50 3.19
CA ASP A 79 -17.73 15.17 3.45
C ASP A 79 -18.57 15.38 2.18
N GLY A 80 -19.07 14.28 1.62
CA GLY A 80 -20.05 14.30 0.53
C GLY A 80 -21.37 14.95 0.99
N ALA A 81 -22.11 15.52 0.04
CA ALA A 81 -23.32 16.31 0.34
C ALA A 81 -24.57 15.47 0.67
N SER A 82 -24.47 14.16 0.68
CA SER A 82 -25.60 13.27 0.96
C SER A 82 -26.01 13.31 2.44
N SER A 83 -27.27 12.96 2.70
CA SER A 83 -27.77 12.80 4.06
C SER A 83 -27.23 11.53 4.72
N GLN A 84 -27.06 11.57 6.02
CA GLN A 84 -26.61 10.41 6.81
C GLN A 84 -27.56 9.21 6.67
N ASP A 85 -28.83 9.45 6.48
CA ASP A 85 -29.85 8.40 6.32
C ASP A 85 -29.66 7.62 5.01
N MET A 86 -29.34 8.31 3.91
CA MET A 86 -29.04 7.67 2.62
C MET A 86 -27.80 6.78 2.71
N ILE A 87 -26.75 7.28 3.36
CA ILE A 87 -25.51 6.53 3.56
C ILE A 87 -25.77 5.31 4.45
N SER A 88 -26.52 5.49 5.55
CA SER A 88 -26.86 4.39 6.47
C SER A 88 -27.72 3.33 5.79
N GLY A 89 -28.69 3.73 4.96
CA GLY A 89 -29.50 2.82 4.15
C GLY A 89 -28.64 1.99 3.20
N ARG A 90 -27.69 2.62 2.52
CA ARG A 90 -26.74 1.91 1.62
C ARG A 90 -25.83 0.93 2.37
N VAL A 91 -25.31 1.34 3.50
CA VAL A 91 -24.49 0.47 4.38
C VAL A 91 -25.30 -0.76 4.80
N GLN A 92 -26.57 -0.60 5.16
CA GLN A 92 -27.42 -1.72 5.54
C GLN A 92 -27.68 -2.67 4.36
N GLN A 93 -27.93 -2.15 3.15
CA GLN A 93 -28.05 -2.97 1.94
C GLN A 93 -26.80 -3.83 1.69
N ILE A 94 -25.61 -3.23 1.81
CA ILE A 94 -24.37 -3.97 1.60
C ILE A 94 -24.15 -5.01 2.71
N ARG A 95 -24.53 -4.74 3.94
CA ARG A 95 -24.46 -5.72 5.04
C ARG A 95 -25.36 -6.93 4.80
N THR A 96 -26.56 -6.74 4.29
CA THR A 96 -27.43 -7.84 3.87
C THR A 96 -26.77 -8.70 2.77
N GLN A 97 -26.14 -8.06 1.78
CA GLN A 97 -25.38 -8.78 0.75
C GLN A 97 -24.20 -9.58 1.32
N ILE A 98 -23.54 -9.10 2.39
CA ILE A 98 -22.48 -9.82 3.08
C ILE A 98 -23.01 -11.11 3.74
N GLU A 99 -24.22 -11.07 4.28
CA GLU A 99 -24.85 -12.22 4.91
C GLU A 99 -25.32 -13.26 3.88
N GLU A 100 -25.76 -12.82 2.71
CA GLU A 100 -26.27 -13.67 1.64
C GLU A 100 -25.17 -14.32 0.78
N THR A 101 -23.97 -13.71 0.71
CA THR A 101 -22.89 -14.20 -0.15
C THR A 101 -22.22 -15.45 0.41
N THR A 102 -22.02 -16.45 -0.46
CA THR A 102 -21.27 -17.67 -0.15
C THR A 102 -19.79 -17.58 -0.51
N SER A 103 -19.39 -16.54 -1.25
CA SER A 103 -18.02 -16.32 -1.70
C SER A 103 -17.24 -15.49 -0.66
N ASP A 104 -16.18 -16.06 -0.12
CA ASP A 104 -15.30 -15.33 0.82
C ASP A 104 -14.65 -14.10 0.19
N TYR A 105 -14.31 -14.19 -1.10
CA TYR A 105 -13.76 -13.06 -1.84
C TYR A 105 -14.77 -11.93 -2.02
N ASP A 106 -16.04 -12.24 -2.34
CA ASP A 106 -17.08 -11.21 -2.47
C ASP A 106 -17.42 -10.62 -1.11
N ARG A 107 -17.45 -11.43 -0.07
CA ARG A 107 -17.62 -10.97 1.32
C ARG A 107 -16.56 -9.95 1.71
N GLU A 108 -15.28 -10.21 1.43
CA GLU A 108 -14.18 -9.27 1.67
C GLU A 108 -14.39 -7.95 0.92
N LYS A 109 -14.75 -8.00 -0.36
CA LYS A 109 -14.98 -6.80 -1.18
C LYS A 109 -16.20 -5.99 -0.74
N LEU A 110 -17.25 -6.63 -0.29
CA LEU A 110 -18.41 -5.97 0.30
C LEU A 110 -18.04 -5.29 1.64
N GLN A 111 -17.24 -5.95 2.49
CA GLN A 111 -16.73 -5.37 3.74
C GLN A 111 -15.87 -4.13 3.48
N GLU A 112 -15.00 -4.15 2.46
CA GLU A 112 -14.23 -2.96 2.05
C GLU A 112 -15.16 -1.79 1.68
N ARG A 113 -16.27 -2.03 0.97
CA ARG A 113 -17.24 -1.00 0.60
C ARG A 113 -17.92 -0.42 1.82
N VAL A 114 -18.37 -1.25 2.75
CA VAL A 114 -18.94 -0.80 4.03
C VAL A 114 -17.95 0.07 4.79
N ALA A 115 -16.68 -0.35 4.88
CA ALA A 115 -15.66 0.41 5.58
C ALA A 115 -15.42 1.80 4.95
N LYS A 116 -15.46 1.90 3.61
CA LYS A 116 -15.31 3.17 2.90
C LYS A 116 -16.51 4.11 3.10
N LEU A 117 -17.73 3.59 3.16
CA LEU A 117 -18.95 4.39 3.34
C LEU A 117 -19.18 4.79 4.81
N ALA A 118 -18.97 3.87 5.74
CA ALA A 118 -19.28 4.06 7.16
C ALA A 118 -18.12 4.62 7.97
N GLY A 119 -16.87 4.41 7.52
CA GLY A 119 -15.68 4.67 8.32
C GLY A 119 -15.20 6.12 8.37
N GLY A 120 -15.69 6.99 7.52
CA GLY A 120 -15.17 8.34 7.37
C GLY A 120 -13.73 8.39 6.88
N VAL A 121 -13.15 9.58 6.83
CA VAL A 121 -11.75 9.81 6.41
C VAL A 121 -10.99 10.50 7.54
N ALA A 122 -9.98 9.82 8.08
CA ALA A 122 -9.03 10.42 9.00
C ALA A 122 -7.88 11.08 8.22
N VAL A 123 -7.56 12.32 8.54
CA VAL A 123 -6.46 13.06 7.92
C VAL A 123 -5.35 13.25 8.92
N ILE A 124 -4.22 12.59 8.69
CA ILE A 124 -3.00 12.76 9.49
C ILE A 124 -2.13 13.82 8.80
N LYS A 125 -1.98 14.97 9.45
CA LYS A 125 -1.13 16.04 8.94
C LYS A 125 0.30 15.82 9.41
N VAL A 126 1.21 15.60 8.47
CA VAL A 126 2.64 15.41 8.73
C VAL A 126 3.38 16.68 8.37
N GLY A 127 4.25 17.16 9.28
CA GLY A 127 5.10 18.32 9.07
C GLY A 127 6.51 18.07 9.60
N ALA A 128 7.48 18.79 9.05
CA ALA A 128 8.87 18.78 9.48
C ALA A 128 9.58 20.08 9.13
N GLY A 129 10.80 20.27 9.62
CA GLY A 129 11.61 21.46 9.36
C GLY A 129 12.19 21.54 7.95
N SER A 130 12.30 20.38 7.24
CA SER A 130 12.76 20.31 5.86
C SER A 130 11.87 19.38 5.02
N GLU A 131 11.93 19.55 3.69
CA GLU A 131 11.17 18.70 2.76
C GLU A 131 11.61 17.23 2.82
N VAL A 132 12.91 16.98 2.98
CA VAL A 132 13.47 15.62 3.08
C VAL A 132 12.94 14.93 4.33
N GLU A 133 13.02 15.58 5.48
CA GLU A 133 12.50 15.07 6.74
C GLU A 133 10.98 14.84 6.70
N MET A 134 10.26 15.75 6.04
CA MET A 134 8.81 15.59 5.87
C MET A 134 8.46 14.35 5.04
N LYS A 135 9.20 14.11 3.94
CA LYS A 135 9.01 12.91 3.11
C LYS A 135 9.32 11.63 3.88
N GLU A 136 10.38 11.63 4.69
CA GLU A 136 10.75 10.50 5.54
C GLU A 136 9.66 10.21 6.59
N LYS A 137 9.21 11.24 7.31
CA LYS A 137 8.11 11.10 8.29
C LYS A 137 6.81 10.61 7.63
N LYS A 138 6.49 11.15 6.45
CA LYS A 138 5.31 10.71 5.69
C LYS A 138 5.41 9.23 5.34
N ALA A 139 6.53 8.79 4.78
CA ALA A 139 6.75 7.39 4.43
C ALA A 139 6.64 6.45 5.65
N ARG A 140 7.16 6.88 6.81
CA ARG A 140 7.05 6.12 8.07
C ARG A 140 5.60 5.99 8.56
N VAL A 141 4.79 7.05 8.42
CA VAL A 141 3.36 7.02 8.75
C VAL A 141 2.59 6.12 7.77
N GLU A 142 2.90 6.19 6.47
CA GLU A 142 2.29 5.33 5.45
C GLU A 142 2.61 3.85 5.71
N ASP A 143 3.85 3.52 6.06
CA ASP A 143 4.27 2.17 6.43
C ASP A 143 3.52 1.65 7.66
N ALA A 144 3.43 2.46 8.71
CA ALA A 144 2.66 2.13 9.91
C ALA A 144 1.17 1.89 9.60
N LEU A 145 0.58 2.66 8.67
CA LEU A 145 -0.80 2.48 8.23
C LEU A 145 -0.99 1.13 7.51
N HIS A 146 -0.10 0.80 6.58
CA HIS A 146 -0.14 -0.47 5.86
C HIS A 146 0.04 -1.67 6.79
N SER A 147 1.00 -1.59 7.70
CA SER A 147 1.26 -2.62 8.72
C SER A 147 0.06 -2.82 9.65
N THR A 148 -0.57 -1.73 10.09
CA THR A 148 -1.77 -1.79 10.94
C THR A 148 -2.95 -2.45 10.22
N ARG A 149 -3.19 -2.12 8.95
CA ARG A 149 -4.24 -2.76 8.14
C ARG A 149 -3.99 -4.25 7.99
N ALA A 150 -2.77 -4.64 7.63
CA ALA A 150 -2.39 -6.05 7.50
C ALA A 150 -2.56 -6.81 8.83
N ALA A 151 -2.25 -6.16 9.96
CA ALA A 151 -2.43 -6.74 11.29
C ALA A 151 -3.92 -6.94 11.67
N VAL A 152 -4.79 -6.02 11.26
CA VAL A 152 -6.25 -6.16 11.47
C VAL A 152 -6.83 -7.32 10.65
N GLU A 153 -6.28 -7.57 9.46
CA GLU A 153 -6.77 -8.63 8.57
C GLU A 153 -6.39 -10.05 9.04
N GLU A 154 -5.13 -10.28 9.42
CA GLU A 154 -4.62 -11.63 9.73
C GLU A 154 -3.98 -11.75 11.13
N GLY A 155 -4.06 -10.70 11.94
CA GLY A 155 -3.45 -10.68 13.28
C GLY A 155 -1.95 -10.40 13.24
N VAL A 156 -1.33 -10.60 14.40
CA VAL A 156 0.10 -10.32 14.63
C VAL A 156 0.85 -11.58 15.08
N VAL A 157 2.14 -11.59 14.79
CA VAL A 157 3.10 -12.62 15.23
C VAL A 157 4.26 -11.94 15.96
N PRO A 158 5.09 -12.70 16.72
CA PRO A 158 6.31 -12.16 17.28
C PRO A 158 7.22 -11.61 16.18
N GLY A 159 7.61 -10.33 16.31
CA GLY A 159 8.43 -9.62 15.35
C GLY A 159 9.92 -9.97 15.44
N GLY A 160 10.74 -9.20 14.73
CA GLY A 160 12.19 -9.38 14.75
C GLY A 160 12.69 -10.67 14.10
N GLY A 161 11.92 -11.26 13.19
CA GLY A 161 12.25 -12.54 12.54
C GLY A 161 11.97 -13.79 13.40
N VAL A 162 11.44 -13.61 14.61
CA VAL A 162 11.19 -14.73 15.55
C VAL A 162 10.13 -15.69 15.02
N ALA A 163 9.07 -15.21 14.35
CA ALA A 163 8.01 -16.04 13.81
C ALA A 163 8.55 -17.09 12.82
N LEU A 164 9.49 -16.71 11.95
CA LEU A 164 10.12 -17.62 10.99
C LEU A 164 11.00 -18.66 11.72
N VAL A 165 11.81 -18.23 12.70
CA VAL A 165 12.63 -19.13 13.49
C VAL A 165 11.77 -20.14 14.27
N ARG A 166 10.61 -19.75 14.81
CA ARG A 166 9.67 -20.68 15.44
C ARG A 166 9.04 -21.66 14.46
N SER A 167 8.81 -21.24 13.23
CA SER A 167 8.33 -22.12 12.17
C SER A 167 9.32 -23.25 11.87
N LEU A 168 10.64 -22.99 11.92
CA LEU A 168 11.68 -24.01 11.76
C LEU A 168 11.53 -25.18 12.73
N GLN A 169 11.18 -24.91 13.99
CA GLN A 169 11.00 -25.94 15.00
C GLN A 169 9.86 -26.92 14.68
N LYS A 170 8.88 -26.48 13.90
CA LYS A 170 7.72 -27.30 13.50
C LYS A 170 7.96 -28.05 12.18
N ILE A 171 8.70 -27.46 11.25
CA ILE A 171 8.92 -28.03 9.89
C ILE A 171 10.29 -28.70 9.74
N GLY A 172 11.19 -28.57 10.72
CA GLY A 172 12.56 -29.09 10.65
C GLY A 172 12.70 -30.61 10.46
N ASN A 173 11.59 -31.35 10.61
CA ASN A 173 11.54 -32.80 10.37
C ASN A 173 11.07 -33.16 8.95
N LEU A 174 10.87 -32.18 8.08
CA LEU A 174 10.47 -32.42 6.70
C LEU A 174 11.59 -33.17 5.97
N LYS A 175 11.24 -34.29 5.33
CA LYS A 175 12.17 -35.12 4.57
C LYS A 175 11.83 -35.05 3.09
N GLY A 176 12.84 -34.88 2.26
CA GLY A 176 12.74 -35.03 0.81
C GLY A 176 12.65 -36.47 0.40
N GLU A 177 12.12 -36.73 -0.78
CA GLU A 177 12.04 -38.08 -1.39
C GLU A 177 13.41 -38.53 -1.93
N ASN A 178 14.32 -37.59 -2.17
CA ASN A 178 15.68 -37.81 -2.63
C ASN A 178 16.64 -36.75 -2.06
N GLU A 179 17.94 -36.90 -2.33
CA GLU A 179 19.00 -36.02 -1.81
C GLU A 179 18.86 -34.57 -2.33
N ASP A 180 18.46 -34.36 -3.58
CA ASP A 180 18.30 -33.04 -4.17
C ASP A 180 17.12 -32.28 -3.51
N GLN A 181 16.00 -32.95 -3.30
CA GLN A 181 14.88 -32.36 -2.54
C GLN A 181 15.28 -32.06 -1.10
N GLN A 182 16.05 -32.96 -0.46
CA GLN A 182 16.53 -32.70 0.90
C GLN A 182 17.48 -31.50 0.95
N ALA A 183 18.34 -31.33 -0.05
CA ALA A 183 19.20 -30.15 -0.18
C ALA A 183 18.39 -28.85 -0.31
N GLY A 184 17.35 -28.85 -1.15
CA GLY A 184 16.41 -27.74 -1.31
C GLY A 184 15.68 -27.37 -0.02
N ILE A 185 15.18 -28.38 0.71
CA ILE A 185 14.56 -28.20 2.03
C ILE A 185 15.56 -27.55 3.00
N ASN A 186 16.77 -28.05 3.07
CA ASN A 186 17.82 -27.52 3.95
C ASN A 186 18.18 -26.06 3.63
N ILE A 187 18.21 -25.68 2.35
CA ILE A 187 18.42 -24.30 1.89
C ILE A 187 17.29 -23.41 2.38
N ALA A 188 16.02 -23.82 2.16
CA ALA A 188 14.86 -23.08 2.60
C ALA A 188 14.81 -22.89 4.11
N LEU A 189 15.07 -23.96 4.89
CA LEU A 189 15.13 -23.90 6.35
C LEU A 189 16.21 -22.92 6.82
N LYS A 190 17.38 -22.94 6.19
CA LYS A 190 18.46 -22.00 6.54
C LYS A 190 18.08 -20.55 6.21
N ALA A 191 17.36 -20.33 5.12
CA ALA A 191 16.89 -18.99 4.73
C ALA A 191 15.96 -18.37 5.77
N PHE A 192 15.18 -19.13 6.51
CA PHE A 192 14.28 -18.62 7.56
C PHE A 192 14.99 -17.91 8.72
N GLU A 193 16.27 -18.19 8.91
CA GLU A 193 17.07 -17.51 9.94
C GLU A 193 17.57 -16.12 9.51
N TYR A 194 17.62 -15.87 8.21
CA TYR A 194 18.26 -14.66 7.67
C TYR A 194 17.62 -13.35 8.15
N PRO A 195 16.29 -13.19 8.23
CA PRO A 195 15.70 -11.96 8.73
C PRO A 195 16.17 -11.60 10.15
N LEU A 196 16.18 -12.57 11.07
CA LEU A 196 16.69 -12.36 12.41
C LEU A 196 18.19 -12.05 12.42
N LYS A 197 18.98 -12.80 11.64
CA LYS A 197 20.43 -12.59 11.52
C LYS A 197 20.76 -11.20 10.96
N THR A 198 20.01 -10.75 9.98
CA THR A 198 20.21 -9.42 9.38
C THR A 198 19.90 -8.32 10.39
N ILE A 199 18.81 -8.45 11.16
CA ILE A 199 18.45 -7.50 12.22
C ILE A 199 19.55 -7.43 13.28
N ALA A 200 20.03 -8.58 13.76
CA ALA A 200 21.09 -8.64 14.75
C ALA A 200 22.41 -8.04 14.23
N SER A 201 22.80 -8.37 13.00
CA SER A 201 24.00 -7.82 12.36
C SER A 201 23.92 -6.31 12.19
N ASN A 202 22.75 -5.78 11.79
CA ASN A 202 22.54 -4.33 11.66
C ASN A 202 22.57 -3.59 13.01
N ALA A 203 22.30 -4.31 14.11
CA ALA A 203 22.44 -3.80 15.47
C ALA A 203 23.88 -3.87 16.01
N GLY A 204 24.82 -4.44 15.21
CA GLY A 204 26.21 -4.62 15.61
C GLY A 204 26.49 -5.87 16.46
N GLU A 205 25.50 -6.77 16.54
CA GLU A 205 25.61 -8.01 17.33
C GLU A 205 26.05 -9.20 16.47
N GLU A 206 26.67 -10.20 17.11
CA GLU A 206 27.04 -11.45 16.44
C GLU A 206 25.78 -12.26 16.07
N SER A 207 25.38 -12.17 14.83
CA SER A 207 24.10 -12.66 14.33
C SER A 207 23.90 -14.17 14.51
N SER A 208 24.98 -14.96 14.48
CA SER A 208 24.95 -16.42 14.67
C SER A 208 24.63 -16.77 16.11
N VAL A 209 25.19 -16.04 17.06
CA VAL A 209 24.95 -16.23 18.50
C VAL A 209 23.52 -15.85 18.84
N VAL A 210 23.05 -14.71 18.32
CA VAL A 210 21.66 -14.27 18.52
C VAL A 210 20.67 -15.30 17.97
N ALA A 211 20.91 -15.78 16.74
CA ALA A 211 20.03 -16.78 16.11
C ALA A 211 19.97 -18.08 16.92
N GLU A 212 21.11 -18.57 17.43
CA GLU A 212 21.15 -19.78 18.22
C GLU A 212 20.44 -19.61 19.58
N ASN A 213 20.64 -18.47 20.25
CA ASN A 213 19.93 -18.16 21.49
C ASN A 213 18.41 -18.11 21.29
N VAL A 214 17.94 -17.47 20.20
CA VAL A 214 16.51 -17.40 19.87
C VAL A 214 15.98 -18.78 19.50
N LYS A 215 16.70 -19.62 18.77
CA LYS A 215 16.30 -21.00 18.47
C LYS A 215 16.09 -21.85 19.73
N ASN A 216 16.99 -21.73 20.69
CA ASN A 216 16.94 -22.48 21.93
C ASN A 216 15.87 -21.96 22.92
N ALA A 217 15.42 -20.73 22.75
CA ALA A 217 14.35 -20.14 23.52
C ALA A 217 12.97 -20.68 23.12
N LYS A 218 11.97 -20.57 24.01
CA LYS A 218 10.61 -21.07 23.78
C LYS A 218 9.60 -19.92 23.63
N GLY A 219 8.47 -20.25 23.00
CA GLY A 219 7.34 -19.33 22.88
C GLY A 219 7.69 -18.10 22.04
N ASN A 220 7.32 -16.93 22.52
CA ASN A 220 7.52 -15.65 21.81
C ASN A 220 8.85 -14.98 22.15
N SER A 221 9.77 -15.68 22.83
CA SER A 221 11.08 -15.12 23.18
C SER A 221 11.91 -14.82 21.94
N GLY A 222 12.48 -13.64 21.89
CA GLY A 222 13.31 -13.14 20.81
C GLY A 222 14.36 -12.16 21.30
N PHE A 223 14.99 -11.45 20.38
CA PHE A 223 16.03 -10.46 20.62
C PHE A 223 15.53 -9.07 20.26
N ASN A 224 15.61 -8.13 21.23
CA ASN A 224 15.33 -6.72 21.01
C ASN A 224 16.60 -6.01 20.56
N ALA A 225 16.72 -5.74 19.27
CA ALA A 225 17.88 -5.10 18.67
C ALA A 225 18.12 -3.63 19.13
N ALA A 226 17.11 -2.98 19.72
CA ALA A 226 17.26 -1.61 20.22
C ALA A 226 17.90 -1.57 21.63
N THR A 227 17.69 -2.61 22.46
CA THR A 227 18.18 -2.64 23.86
C THR A 227 19.23 -3.71 24.10
N GLY A 228 19.42 -4.66 23.18
CA GLY A 228 20.30 -5.83 23.36
C GLY A 228 19.70 -6.92 24.27
N GLU A 229 18.44 -6.80 24.66
CA GLU A 229 17.79 -7.70 25.62
C GLU A 229 17.04 -8.84 24.95
N TYR A 230 17.00 -10.00 25.62
CA TYR A 230 16.15 -11.13 25.22
C TYR A 230 14.88 -11.15 26.05
N GLY A 231 13.71 -11.36 25.40
CA GLY A 231 12.46 -11.44 26.13
C GLY A 231 11.27 -11.79 25.23
N ASP A 232 10.08 -11.74 25.80
CA ASP A 232 8.83 -11.99 25.07
C ASP A 232 8.54 -10.81 24.15
N MET A 233 8.64 -11.03 22.83
CA MET A 233 8.48 -10.01 21.80
C MET A 233 7.10 -9.37 21.82
N LEU A 234 6.03 -10.13 22.11
CA LEU A 234 4.69 -9.57 22.20
C LEU A 234 4.55 -8.62 23.40
N LYS A 235 5.14 -8.98 24.55
CA LYS A 235 5.12 -8.11 25.74
C LYS A 235 5.98 -6.87 25.57
N MET A 236 7.05 -6.96 24.77
CA MET A 236 7.91 -5.82 24.43
C MET A 236 7.32 -4.94 23.35
N GLY A 237 6.16 -5.31 22.75
CA GLY A 237 5.54 -4.57 21.64
C GLY A 237 6.28 -4.72 20.31
N ILE A 238 7.16 -5.71 20.18
CA ILE A 238 7.89 -6.01 18.95
C ILE A 238 7.09 -7.07 18.19
N ILE A 239 6.24 -6.59 17.29
CA ILE A 239 5.26 -7.41 16.58
C ILE A 239 5.35 -7.16 15.08
N ASP A 240 5.06 -8.20 14.29
CA ASP A 240 4.92 -8.12 12.84
C ASP A 240 3.50 -8.53 12.43
N PRO A 241 2.91 -7.93 11.39
CA PRO A 241 1.66 -8.43 10.82
C PRO A 241 1.87 -9.82 10.21
N ALA A 242 1.01 -10.78 10.57
CA ALA A 242 1.10 -12.15 10.05
C ALA A 242 1.01 -12.19 8.51
N LYS A 243 0.14 -11.37 7.93
CA LYS A 243 -0.04 -11.24 6.48
C LYS A 243 1.27 -10.82 5.77
N VAL A 244 1.99 -9.86 6.32
CA VAL A 244 3.26 -9.38 5.74
C VAL A 244 4.31 -10.49 5.75
N THR A 245 4.53 -11.13 6.90
CA THR A 245 5.51 -12.21 7.05
C THR A 245 5.18 -13.40 6.13
N ARG A 246 3.91 -13.79 6.07
CA ARG A 246 3.45 -14.87 5.20
C ARG A 246 3.62 -14.55 3.72
N THR A 247 3.20 -13.36 3.29
CA THR A 247 3.28 -12.94 1.88
C THR A 247 4.74 -12.79 1.44
N ALA A 248 5.61 -12.25 2.29
CA ALA A 248 7.04 -12.16 2.01
C ALA A 248 7.66 -13.55 1.77
N LEU A 249 7.32 -14.52 2.62
CA LEU A 249 7.80 -15.90 2.47
C LEU A 249 7.28 -16.55 1.18
N GLN A 250 6.00 -16.39 0.87
CA GLN A 250 5.40 -16.91 -0.37
C GLN A 250 6.04 -16.30 -1.62
N ALA A 251 6.22 -14.98 -1.64
CA ALA A 251 6.85 -14.28 -2.75
C ALA A 251 8.32 -14.70 -2.92
N ALA A 252 9.08 -14.80 -1.82
CA ALA A 252 10.47 -15.25 -1.86
C ALA A 252 10.59 -16.69 -2.39
N GLY A 253 9.72 -17.60 -1.94
CA GLY A 253 9.68 -18.98 -2.43
C GLY A 253 9.32 -19.07 -3.91
N SER A 254 8.35 -18.29 -4.37
CA SER A 254 7.93 -18.23 -5.77
C SER A 254 9.05 -17.69 -6.68
N VAL A 255 9.61 -16.53 -6.34
CA VAL A 255 10.67 -15.91 -7.14
C VAL A 255 11.97 -16.74 -7.10
N GLY A 256 12.37 -17.21 -5.92
CA GLY A 256 13.53 -18.09 -5.77
C GLY A 256 13.39 -19.37 -6.58
N GLY A 257 12.22 -20.01 -6.54
CA GLY A 257 11.92 -21.18 -7.36
C GLY A 257 12.04 -20.91 -8.87
N MET A 258 11.50 -19.80 -9.33
CA MET A 258 11.65 -19.39 -10.74
C MET A 258 13.12 -19.13 -11.10
N MET A 259 13.88 -18.43 -10.24
CA MET A 259 15.30 -18.10 -10.52
C MET A 259 16.17 -19.35 -10.68
N ILE A 260 16.00 -20.36 -9.82
CA ILE A 260 16.80 -21.60 -9.91
C ILE A 260 16.38 -22.53 -11.06
N THR A 261 15.21 -22.33 -11.66
CA THR A 261 14.72 -23.13 -12.78
C THR A 261 14.95 -22.46 -14.14
N THR A 262 15.49 -21.22 -14.17
CA THR A 262 15.82 -20.50 -15.40
C THR A 262 17.32 -20.49 -15.67
N GLU A 263 17.69 -20.57 -16.94
CA GLU A 263 19.12 -20.53 -17.36
C GLU A 263 19.65 -19.11 -17.51
N CYS A 264 18.78 -18.13 -17.74
CA CYS A 264 19.16 -16.73 -17.86
C CYS A 264 18.07 -15.78 -17.36
N MET A 265 18.48 -14.59 -16.98
CA MET A 265 17.61 -13.48 -16.64
C MET A 265 17.89 -12.31 -17.58
N VAL A 266 16.83 -11.78 -18.18
CA VAL A 266 16.89 -10.59 -19.04
C VAL A 266 16.32 -9.41 -18.29
N SER A 267 17.11 -8.35 -18.13
CA SER A 267 16.68 -7.11 -17.46
C SER A 267 17.07 -5.90 -18.29
N GLU A 268 16.38 -4.79 -18.09
CA GLU A 268 16.75 -3.52 -18.69
C GLU A 268 18.03 -2.97 -18.06
N LEU A 269 18.90 -2.41 -18.90
CA LEU A 269 20.07 -1.69 -18.41
C LEU A 269 19.60 -0.42 -17.68
N PRO A 270 20.27 -0.03 -16.59
CA PRO A 270 19.99 1.24 -15.94
C PRO A 270 20.07 2.37 -16.97
N ALA A 271 19.05 3.25 -16.99
CA ALA A 271 19.06 4.43 -17.84
C ALA A 271 20.33 5.24 -17.52
N LYS A 272 21.11 5.59 -18.57
CA LYS A 272 22.23 6.52 -18.40
C LYS A 272 21.64 7.83 -17.86
N GLU A 273 22.11 8.25 -16.69
CA GLU A 273 21.79 9.58 -16.18
C GLU A 273 22.23 10.60 -17.23
N THR A 274 21.29 11.21 -17.93
CA THR A 274 21.59 12.40 -18.73
C THR A 274 21.92 13.51 -17.74
N PRO A 275 23.12 14.10 -17.81
CA PRO A 275 23.43 15.26 -16.97
C PRO A 275 22.32 16.30 -17.17
N PRO A 276 21.86 16.99 -16.12
CA PRO A 276 20.89 18.04 -16.30
C PRO A 276 21.44 19.01 -17.34
N ALA A 277 20.65 19.28 -18.38
CA ALA A 277 21.01 20.20 -19.43
C ALA A 277 21.45 21.50 -18.76
N GLY A 278 22.74 21.82 -18.88
CA GLY A 278 23.36 22.96 -18.25
C GLY A 278 22.57 24.20 -18.61
N GLY A 279 22.06 24.90 -17.58
CA GLY A 279 21.42 26.17 -17.77
C GLY A 279 22.37 27.06 -18.57
N MET A 280 21.91 27.56 -19.71
CA MET A 280 22.58 28.64 -20.44
C MET A 280 22.83 29.79 -19.45
N PRO A 281 24.06 30.31 -19.35
CA PRO A 281 24.27 31.54 -18.60
C PRO A 281 23.46 32.67 -19.26
N PRO A 282 22.84 33.56 -18.49
CA PRO A 282 22.13 34.70 -19.06
C PRO A 282 23.11 35.52 -19.88
N GLY A 283 22.78 35.72 -21.16
CA GLY A 283 23.60 36.37 -22.13
C GLY A 283 24.04 37.75 -21.65
N GLY A 284 25.35 37.98 -21.62
CA GLY A 284 25.94 39.31 -21.53
C GLY A 284 25.58 40.10 -22.78
N MET A 285 24.97 41.28 -22.61
CA MET A 285 24.80 42.28 -23.67
C MET A 285 26.18 42.67 -24.20
N PRO A 286 26.37 42.76 -25.52
CA PRO A 286 27.56 43.40 -26.05
C PRO A 286 27.48 44.91 -25.78
N ASP A 287 28.46 45.43 -25.08
CA ASP A 287 28.72 46.84 -24.85
C ASP A 287 29.09 47.47 -26.21
N MET A 288 28.19 48.30 -26.73
CA MET A 288 28.42 49.19 -27.87
C MET A 288 28.81 50.55 -27.36
N GLY A 289 30.08 50.70 -27.03
CA GLY A 289 30.65 51.94 -26.57
C GLY A 289 31.94 52.31 -27.32
N GLY A 290 31.81 53.29 -28.18
CA GLY A 290 32.95 54.17 -28.41
C GLY A 290 33.53 54.26 -29.84
N MET A 291 32.95 55.09 -30.60
CA MET A 291 33.70 55.89 -31.61
C MET A 291 33.57 57.37 -31.22
N MET A 292 34.62 57.90 -30.73
CA MET A 292 35.23 59.18 -31.09
C MET A 292 36.60 59.30 -30.44
#